data_3e5a9b1cc5cf0b937fe5d106897038dd
#
_entry.id   3e5a9b1cc5cf0b937fe5d106897038dd
#
_cell.length_a   1.000
_cell.length_b   1.000
_cell.length_c   1.000
_cell.angle_alpha   90.00
_cell.angle_beta   90.00
_cell.angle_gamma   90.00
#
_symmetry.space_group_name_H-M   'P 1'
#
loop_
_entity.id
_entity.type
_entity.pdbx_description
1 polymer ?
#
loop_
_entity_poly.entity_id
_entity_poly.type
_entity_poly.pdbx_seq_one_letter_code
_entity_poly.pdbx_strand_id
1 'polypeptide(L)'
;MSQHGSLGSPQIERQMVNFQFYRLDPAFRRLDAKLKAEAGEEFLAAVLDKPAGMHCLSYSTAGLRAETDLMLWRIAPSTDHFQAQTRAINKTRLAGYLSSPHAFLAMTKRSMYIDKIDPQHVEDRMHIVPGKRKYLFVYPFVKTRDWYLIPHEARQSIMDVHIEVGNKFPSVKLNTTYSFGMDDQEFVVAFETDEPKDFVDLVMSLRETQSSKYTLRDTPIFTCVQMPMAEVLDQLF
;
A
#
# COMPACT_ATOMS: atom_id res chain seq x y z
N MET A 1 -33.94 -35.90 -15.04
CA MET A 1 -32.83 -35.63 -14.09
C MET A 1 -31.66 -35.05 -14.88
N SER A 2 -31.59 -33.72 -14.98
CA SER A 2 -30.52 -33.02 -15.71
C SER A 2 -29.70 -32.27 -14.66
N GLN A 3 -28.49 -32.76 -14.42
CA GLN A 3 -27.51 -32.11 -13.58
C GLN A 3 -26.92 -30.90 -14.38
N HIS A 4 -27.31 -29.73 -14.01
CA HIS A 4 -26.59 -28.50 -14.41
C HIS A 4 -25.40 -28.34 -13.47
N GLY A 5 -24.26 -28.86 -13.88
CA GLY A 5 -22.97 -28.51 -13.31
C GLY A 5 -22.65 -27.06 -13.68
N SER A 6 -22.79 -26.14 -12.76
CA SER A 6 -22.24 -24.79 -12.92
C SER A 6 -20.72 -24.91 -12.89
N LEU A 7 -20.09 -24.78 -14.04
CA LEU A 7 -18.66 -24.51 -14.15
C LEU A 7 -18.42 -23.15 -13.49
N GLY A 8 -18.04 -23.16 -12.21
CA GLY A 8 -17.61 -21.97 -11.50
C GLY A 8 -16.43 -21.39 -12.23
N SER A 9 -16.53 -20.12 -12.67
CA SER A 9 -15.40 -19.34 -13.13
C SER A 9 -14.30 -19.43 -12.08
N PRO A 10 -13.02 -19.59 -12.45
CA PRO A 10 -11.94 -19.64 -11.47
C PRO A 10 -12.03 -18.38 -10.59
N GLN A 11 -12.28 -18.58 -9.29
CA GLN A 11 -12.23 -17.47 -8.34
C GLN A 11 -10.77 -17.02 -8.28
N ILE A 12 -10.47 -15.87 -8.88
CA ILE A 12 -9.16 -15.24 -8.75
C ILE A 12 -9.02 -14.88 -7.26
N GLU A 13 -8.03 -15.49 -6.62
CA GLU A 13 -7.78 -15.32 -5.18
C GLU A 13 -7.32 -13.88 -4.92
N ARG A 14 -8.01 -13.19 -3.99
CA ARG A 14 -7.67 -11.82 -3.59
C ARG A 14 -6.45 -11.84 -2.68
N GLN A 15 -5.62 -10.83 -2.79
CA GLN A 15 -4.49 -10.63 -1.90
C GLN A 15 -4.89 -9.69 -0.74
N MET A 16 -4.47 -10.04 0.48
CA MET A 16 -4.43 -9.11 1.60
C MET A 16 -3.22 -8.19 1.45
N VAL A 17 -3.39 -6.93 1.79
CA VAL A 17 -2.36 -5.90 1.68
C VAL A 17 -2.27 -5.12 2.98
N ASN A 18 -1.06 -4.93 3.48
CA ASN A 18 -0.82 -4.15 4.68
C ASN A 18 0.36 -3.20 4.46
N PHE A 19 0.18 -1.95 4.88
CA PHE A 19 1.21 -0.92 4.95
C PHE A 19 1.47 -0.62 6.43
N GLN A 20 2.59 -1.10 6.96
CA GLN A 20 2.95 -0.99 8.37
C GLN A 20 4.05 0.02 8.53
N PHE A 21 3.78 1.13 9.22
CA PHE A 21 4.74 2.20 9.48
C PHE A 21 5.31 2.07 10.89
N TYR A 22 6.59 2.38 11.02
CA TYR A 22 7.29 2.37 12.29
C TYR A 22 8.06 3.67 12.51
N ARG A 23 8.17 4.05 13.76
CA ARG A 23 9.01 5.13 14.23
C ARG A 23 9.98 4.61 15.27
N LEU A 24 11.25 4.95 15.12
CA LEU A 24 12.31 4.60 16.06
C LEU A 24 12.32 5.57 17.25
N ASP A 25 12.32 5.03 18.46
CA ASP A 25 12.55 5.82 19.66
C ASP A 25 13.99 6.38 19.64
N PRO A 26 14.19 7.69 19.83
CA PRO A 26 15.52 8.28 19.93
C PRO A 26 16.42 7.67 21.00
N ALA A 27 15.87 7.00 22.02
CA ALA A 27 16.62 6.28 23.03
C ALA A 27 17.51 5.20 22.42
N PHE A 28 17.06 4.54 21.34
CA PHE A 28 17.84 3.52 20.64
C PHE A 28 19.17 4.05 20.10
N ARG A 29 19.18 5.28 19.59
CA ARG A 29 20.41 5.90 19.05
C ARG A 29 21.50 6.13 20.08
N ARG A 30 21.15 6.14 21.37
CA ARG A 30 22.08 6.31 22.50
C ARG A 30 22.71 5.00 23.01
N LEU A 31 22.26 3.85 22.49
CA LEU A 31 22.83 2.56 22.79
C LEU A 31 24.25 2.46 22.18
N ASP A 32 25.06 1.58 22.77
CA ASP A 32 26.38 1.30 22.20
C ASP A 32 26.27 0.63 20.81
N ALA A 33 27.34 0.74 20.02
CA ALA A 33 27.36 0.30 18.65
C ALA A 33 27.12 -1.21 18.50
N LYS A 34 27.60 -2.03 19.45
CA LYS A 34 27.45 -3.48 19.42
C LYS A 34 25.96 -3.86 19.60
N LEU A 35 25.28 -3.28 20.59
CA LEU A 35 23.86 -3.55 20.85
C LEU A 35 22.99 -3.11 19.68
N LYS A 36 23.31 -1.96 19.06
CA LYS A 36 22.60 -1.49 17.86
C LYS A 36 22.76 -2.46 16.70
N ALA A 37 23.99 -2.91 16.44
CA ALA A 37 24.26 -3.87 15.37
C ALA A 37 23.51 -5.19 15.58
N GLU A 38 23.62 -5.79 16.76
CA GLU A 38 22.93 -7.03 17.09
C GLU A 38 21.40 -6.91 16.99
N ALA A 39 20.82 -5.81 17.47
CA ALA A 39 19.38 -5.56 17.37
C ALA A 39 18.93 -5.36 15.92
N GLY A 40 19.76 -4.72 15.09
CA GLY A 40 19.54 -4.56 13.67
C GLY A 40 19.56 -5.88 12.90
N GLU A 41 20.54 -6.74 13.19
CA GLU A 41 20.64 -8.08 12.60
C GLU A 41 19.43 -8.95 12.96
N GLU A 42 18.98 -8.95 14.21
CA GLU A 42 17.78 -9.66 14.65
C GLU A 42 16.54 -9.19 13.88
N PHE A 43 16.35 -7.89 13.76
CA PHE A 43 15.22 -7.30 13.06
C PHE A 43 15.28 -7.60 11.56
N LEU A 44 16.43 -7.44 10.94
CA LEU A 44 16.66 -7.79 9.54
C LEU A 44 16.29 -9.25 9.26
N ALA A 45 16.79 -10.17 10.09
CA ALA A 45 16.48 -11.59 9.97
C ALA A 45 14.97 -11.86 10.07
N ALA A 46 14.28 -11.23 11.04
CA ALA A 46 12.84 -11.40 11.24
C ALA A 46 12.00 -10.81 10.07
N VAL A 47 12.47 -9.75 9.42
CA VAL A 47 11.81 -9.19 8.23
C VAL A 47 12.03 -10.07 7.00
N LEU A 48 13.23 -10.64 6.84
CA LEU A 48 13.56 -11.50 5.70
C LEU A 48 12.97 -12.92 5.81
N ASP A 49 12.85 -13.45 7.04
CA ASP A 49 12.19 -14.75 7.32
C ASP A 49 10.66 -14.60 7.29
N LYS A 50 10.16 -14.32 6.11
CA LYS A 50 8.72 -14.14 5.88
C LYS A 50 8.03 -15.46 5.51
N PRO A 51 6.73 -15.63 5.86
CA PRO A 51 5.95 -16.79 5.44
C PRO A 51 5.95 -16.99 3.91
N ALA A 52 5.87 -18.24 3.48
CA ALA A 52 5.79 -18.58 2.05
C ALA A 52 4.57 -17.91 1.40
N GLY A 53 4.72 -17.44 0.17
CA GLY A 53 3.65 -16.73 -0.57
C GLY A 53 3.45 -15.27 -0.17
N MET A 54 4.24 -14.75 0.78
CA MET A 54 4.19 -13.34 1.18
C MET A 54 5.26 -12.52 0.47
N HIS A 55 4.87 -11.37 -0.07
CA HIS A 55 5.79 -10.30 -0.46
C HIS A 55 5.92 -9.31 0.69
N CYS A 56 7.15 -8.88 0.96
CA CYS A 56 7.45 -7.85 1.95
C CYS A 56 8.55 -6.93 1.38
N LEU A 57 8.20 -5.68 1.15
CA LEU A 57 9.11 -4.66 0.67
C LEU A 57 9.37 -3.64 1.78
N SER A 58 10.59 -3.15 1.83
CA SER A 58 11.02 -2.15 2.82
C SER A 58 11.23 -0.79 2.17
N TYR A 59 10.87 0.23 2.91
CA TYR A 59 10.96 1.63 2.48
C TYR A 59 11.46 2.50 3.63
N SER A 60 12.30 3.48 3.33
CA SER A 60 12.64 4.55 4.26
C SER A 60 11.63 5.68 4.14
N THR A 61 11.21 6.23 5.28
CA THR A 61 10.49 7.49 5.42
C THR A 61 11.29 8.49 6.28
N ALA A 62 12.49 8.10 6.69
CA ALA A 62 13.38 8.91 7.51
C ALA A 62 13.71 10.25 6.84
N GLY A 63 13.53 11.34 7.58
CA GLY A 63 13.74 12.70 7.08
C GLY A 63 12.66 13.22 6.10
N LEU A 64 11.70 12.38 5.71
CA LEU A 64 10.61 12.74 4.80
C LEU A 64 9.28 12.95 5.54
N ARG A 65 9.10 12.25 6.64
CA ARG A 65 7.88 12.31 7.45
C ARG A 65 8.23 12.36 8.93
N ALA A 66 7.63 13.29 9.67
CA ALA A 66 7.99 13.52 11.08
C ALA A 66 7.64 12.35 12.00
N GLU A 67 6.54 11.66 11.73
CA GLU A 67 5.99 10.61 12.59
C GLU A 67 6.44 9.19 12.23
N THR A 68 7.20 8.99 11.15
CA THR A 68 7.64 7.65 10.71
C THR A 68 9.07 7.66 10.21
N ASP A 69 9.78 6.54 10.37
CA ASP A 69 11.15 6.36 9.89
C ASP A 69 11.26 5.24 8.85
N LEU A 70 10.43 4.21 8.95
CA LEU A 70 10.41 3.11 7.99
C LEU A 70 8.99 2.56 7.78
N MET A 71 8.79 1.91 6.64
CA MET A 71 7.53 1.27 6.28
C MET A 71 7.80 -0.11 5.66
N LEU A 72 6.96 -1.09 6.02
CA LEU A 72 6.86 -2.38 5.35
C LEU A 72 5.58 -2.43 4.52
N TRP A 73 5.72 -2.68 3.22
CA TRP A 73 4.60 -3.02 2.36
C TRP A 73 4.52 -4.54 2.24
N ARG A 74 3.44 -5.12 2.77
CA ARG A 74 3.22 -6.55 2.86
C ARG A 74 2.02 -6.98 2.04
N ILE A 75 2.17 -8.03 1.24
CA ILE A 75 1.13 -8.59 0.38
C ILE A 75 1.13 -10.10 0.57
N ALA A 76 -0.02 -10.69 0.88
CA ALA A 76 -0.13 -12.11 1.22
C ALA A 76 -1.52 -12.67 0.94
N PRO A 77 -1.70 -14.00 0.88
CA PRO A 77 -3.02 -14.63 0.74
C PRO A 77 -3.96 -14.38 1.95
N SER A 78 -3.41 -14.25 3.16
CA SER A 78 -4.21 -14.06 4.38
C SER A 78 -3.51 -13.16 5.41
N THR A 79 -4.27 -12.65 6.37
CA THR A 79 -3.77 -11.88 7.51
C THR A 79 -2.85 -12.69 8.44
N ASP A 80 -2.98 -14.03 8.47
CA ASP A 80 -2.13 -14.90 9.30
C ASP A 80 -0.66 -14.73 8.97
N HIS A 81 -0.33 -14.49 7.69
CA HIS A 81 1.04 -14.21 7.25
C HIS A 81 1.59 -12.93 7.90
N PHE A 82 0.78 -11.86 7.96
CA PHE A 82 1.17 -10.61 8.62
C PHE A 82 1.36 -10.82 10.12
N GLN A 83 0.46 -11.56 10.78
CA GLN A 83 0.54 -11.85 12.20
C GLN A 83 1.76 -12.72 12.54
N ALA A 84 2.07 -13.72 11.69
CA ALA A 84 3.25 -14.56 11.87
C ALA A 84 4.55 -13.74 11.79
N GLN A 85 4.71 -12.89 10.76
CA GLN A 85 5.87 -12.01 10.64
C GLN A 85 5.92 -10.98 11.77
N THR A 86 4.79 -10.37 12.13
CA THR A 86 4.73 -9.40 13.24
C THR A 86 5.14 -10.05 14.55
N ARG A 87 4.75 -11.31 14.79
CA ARG A 87 5.20 -12.09 15.97
C ARG A 87 6.72 -12.28 15.97
N ALA A 88 7.33 -12.56 14.83
CA ALA A 88 8.78 -12.69 14.70
C ALA A 88 9.48 -11.34 14.97
N ILE A 89 9.01 -10.27 14.36
CA ILE A 89 9.52 -8.90 14.55
C ILE A 89 9.43 -8.49 16.01
N ASN A 90 8.31 -8.69 16.68
CA ASN A 90 8.09 -8.28 18.08
C ASN A 90 8.98 -9.01 19.09
N LYS A 91 9.65 -10.10 18.72
CA LYS A 91 10.62 -10.78 19.54
C LYS A 91 12.03 -10.19 19.47
N THR A 92 12.27 -9.31 18.51
CA THR A 92 13.59 -8.68 18.33
C THR A 92 13.80 -7.54 19.33
N ARG A 93 15.07 -7.29 19.69
CA ARG A 93 15.41 -6.17 20.59
C ARG A 93 15.01 -4.81 20.02
N LEU A 94 15.19 -4.61 18.70
CA LEU A 94 14.83 -3.36 18.04
C LEU A 94 13.34 -3.06 18.17
N ALA A 95 12.48 -4.08 18.12
CA ALA A 95 11.03 -3.89 18.23
C ALA A 95 10.62 -3.21 19.55
N GLY A 96 11.37 -3.39 20.63
CA GLY A 96 11.15 -2.69 21.89
C GLY A 96 11.35 -1.17 21.83
N TYR A 97 11.97 -0.68 20.75
CA TYR A 97 12.19 0.75 20.48
C TYR A 97 11.41 1.25 19.26
N LEU A 98 10.50 0.43 18.72
CA LEU A 98 9.67 0.82 17.60
C LEU A 98 8.23 1.03 18.04
N SER A 99 7.71 2.22 17.78
CA SER A 99 6.26 2.46 17.79
C SER A 99 5.69 2.30 16.37
N SER A 100 4.40 2.01 16.29
CA SER A 100 3.68 1.88 15.02
C SER A 100 2.55 2.93 14.95
N PRO A 101 2.86 4.16 14.50
CA PRO A 101 1.88 5.24 14.49
C PRO A 101 0.80 5.09 13.41
N HIS A 102 1.09 4.36 12.33
CA HIS A 102 0.15 4.10 11.25
C HIS A 102 0.26 2.66 10.76
N ALA A 103 -0.92 2.08 10.47
CA ALA A 103 -1.05 0.81 9.78
C ALA A 103 -2.29 0.88 8.91
N PHE A 104 -2.21 0.43 7.65
CA PHE A 104 -3.37 0.34 6.77
C PHE A 104 -3.55 -1.10 6.31
N LEU A 105 -4.76 -1.63 6.51
CA LEU A 105 -5.14 -2.97 6.07
C LEU A 105 -6.15 -2.86 4.92
N ALA A 106 -5.89 -3.60 3.86
CA ALA A 106 -6.72 -3.60 2.66
C ALA A 106 -6.66 -4.96 1.95
N MET A 107 -7.42 -5.10 0.87
CA MET A 107 -7.32 -6.24 -0.04
C MET A 107 -7.47 -5.81 -1.50
N THR A 108 -6.97 -6.63 -2.39
CA THR A 108 -7.18 -6.43 -3.82
C THR A 108 -8.63 -6.71 -4.21
N LYS A 109 -9.13 -5.95 -5.17
CA LYS A 109 -10.44 -6.15 -5.77
C LYS A 109 -10.44 -5.56 -7.18
N ARG A 110 -11.10 -6.23 -8.12
CA ARG A 110 -11.30 -5.68 -9.46
C ARG A 110 -12.09 -4.39 -9.40
N SER A 111 -11.62 -3.36 -10.10
CA SER A 111 -12.31 -2.08 -10.20
C SER A 111 -13.51 -2.21 -11.13
N MET A 112 -14.69 -1.81 -10.65
CA MET A 112 -15.93 -1.81 -11.46
C MET A 112 -15.96 -0.77 -12.59
N TYR A 113 -15.02 0.20 -12.58
CA TYR A 113 -15.00 1.29 -13.55
C TYR A 113 -14.13 1.02 -14.77
N ILE A 114 -13.27 0.01 -14.73
CA ILE A 114 -12.25 -0.25 -15.75
C ILE A 114 -12.73 -1.22 -16.81
N ASP A 115 -13.73 -2.02 -16.50
CA ASP A 115 -14.25 -3.06 -17.41
C ASP A 115 -14.72 -2.52 -18.77
N LYS A 116 -15.11 -1.23 -18.85
CA LYS A 116 -15.46 -0.54 -20.10
C LYS A 116 -14.25 -0.12 -20.92
N ILE A 117 -13.13 0.23 -20.25
CA ILE A 117 -11.98 0.87 -20.90
C ILE A 117 -10.98 -0.17 -21.38
N ASP A 118 -10.80 -1.25 -20.62
CA ASP A 118 -9.88 -2.33 -20.95
C ASP A 118 -10.42 -3.69 -20.45
N PRO A 119 -11.28 -4.35 -21.24
CA PRO A 119 -11.85 -5.65 -20.87
C PRO A 119 -10.82 -6.78 -20.78
N GLN A 120 -9.62 -6.60 -21.36
CA GLN A 120 -8.59 -7.64 -21.45
C GLN A 120 -7.58 -7.62 -20.29
N HIS A 121 -7.51 -6.53 -19.53
CA HIS A 121 -6.61 -6.39 -18.35
C HIS A 121 -7.18 -7.00 -17.06
N VAL A 122 -7.89 -8.10 -17.17
CA VAL A 122 -8.60 -8.74 -16.05
C VAL A 122 -7.66 -9.22 -14.95
N GLU A 123 -6.47 -9.69 -15.29
CA GLU A 123 -5.55 -10.32 -14.33
C GLU A 123 -4.65 -9.31 -13.60
N ASP A 124 -4.18 -8.27 -14.26
CA ASP A 124 -3.14 -7.38 -13.72
C ASP A 124 -3.60 -6.50 -12.53
N ARG A 125 -4.90 -6.39 -12.26
CA ARG A 125 -5.44 -5.53 -11.18
C ARG A 125 -6.00 -6.31 -9.98
N MET A 126 -6.15 -7.61 -10.11
CA MET A 126 -6.50 -8.51 -9.00
C MET A 126 -5.27 -8.92 -8.21
N HIS A 127 -4.08 -8.85 -8.83
CA HIS A 127 -2.81 -9.16 -8.20
C HIS A 127 -1.88 -7.95 -8.25
N ILE A 128 -1.47 -7.50 -7.09
CA ILE A 128 -0.40 -6.52 -6.98
C ILE A 128 0.91 -7.28 -7.19
N VAL A 129 1.60 -6.93 -8.26
CA VAL A 129 3.00 -7.24 -8.45
C VAL A 129 3.75 -5.94 -8.13
N PRO A 130 4.42 -5.84 -6.97
CA PRO A 130 5.16 -4.64 -6.60
C PRO A 130 6.12 -4.25 -7.71
N GLY A 131 6.11 -2.99 -8.11
CA GLY A 131 7.05 -2.45 -9.08
C GLY A 131 8.46 -2.41 -8.51
N LYS A 132 9.43 -2.16 -9.39
CA LYS A 132 10.83 -1.92 -9.00
C LYS A 132 11.12 -0.41 -9.09
N ARG A 133 10.18 0.42 -8.57
CA ARG A 133 10.29 1.86 -8.63
C ARG A 133 10.87 2.40 -7.33
N LYS A 134 11.64 3.47 -7.43
CA LYS A 134 12.33 4.08 -6.30
C LYS A 134 11.36 4.70 -5.28
N TYR A 135 10.29 5.34 -5.74
CA TYR A 135 9.36 6.04 -4.86
C TYR A 135 8.01 5.33 -4.79
N LEU A 136 7.44 5.33 -3.58
CA LEU A 136 6.06 4.95 -3.32
C LEU A 136 5.37 6.08 -2.55
N PHE A 137 4.26 6.59 -3.11
CA PHE A 137 3.37 7.53 -2.43
C PHE A 137 2.14 6.75 -1.98
N VAL A 138 1.92 6.63 -0.67
CA VAL A 138 0.83 5.84 -0.11
C VAL A 138 -0.01 6.66 0.85
N TYR A 139 -1.34 6.52 0.75
CA TYR A 139 -2.27 7.19 1.64
C TYR A 139 -3.64 6.50 1.69
N PRO A 140 -4.36 6.63 2.84
CA PRO A 140 -5.75 6.23 2.95
C PRO A 140 -6.62 7.17 2.12
N PHE A 141 -7.70 6.64 1.54
CA PHE A 141 -8.60 7.43 0.73
C PHE A 141 -10.06 7.11 1.08
N VAL A 142 -10.87 8.16 1.25
CA VAL A 142 -12.28 8.07 1.61
C VAL A 142 -13.10 8.99 0.72
N LYS A 143 -14.17 8.48 0.14
CA LYS A 143 -15.17 9.25 -0.61
C LYS A 143 -16.24 9.80 0.32
N THR A 144 -16.93 10.86 -0.11
CA THR A 144 -18.16 11.32 0.55
C THR A 144 -19.28 10.28 0.39
N ARG A 145 -20.25 10.27 1.30
CA ARG A 145 -21.41 9.37 1.17
C ARG A 145 -22.22 9.65 -0.08
N ASP A 146 -22.30 10.91 -0.52
CA ASP A 146 -22.99 11.31 -1.75
C ASP A 146 -22.43 10.59 -2.99
N TRP A 147 -21.12 10.26 -3.01
CA TRP A 147 -20.52 9.48 -4.09
C TRP A 147 -21.26 8.16 -4.33
N TYR A 148 -21.63 7.47 -3.28
CA TYR A 148 -22.27 6.15 -3.36
C TYR A 148 -23.76 6.23 -3.66
N LEU A 149 -24.38 7.41 -3.45
CA LEU A 149 -25.81 7.63 -3.67
C LEU A 149 -26.13 8.07 -5.10
N ILE A 150 -25.16 8.58 -5.85
CA ILE A 150 -25.39 8.92 -7.26
C ILE A 150 -25.47 7.63 -8.12
N PRO A 151 -26.28 7.64 -9.22
CA PRO A 151 -26.43 6.50 -10.11
C PRO A 151 -25.09 5.97 -10.64
N HIS A 152 -24.99 4.65 -10.83
CA HIS A 152 -23.77 4.02 -11.30
C HIS A 152 -23.25 4.60 -12.63
N GLU A 153 -24.15 4.89 -13.58
CA GLU A 153 -23.79 5.47 -14.88
C GLU A 153 -23.13 6.85 -14.74
N ALA A 154 -23.66 7.69 -13.82
CA ALA A 154 -23.06 9.00 -13.54
C ALA A 154 -21.67 8.85 -12.90
N ARG A 155 -21.50 7.90 -11.97
CA ARG A 155 -20.18 7.58 -11.39
C ARG A 155 -19.20 7.08 -12.44
N GLN A 156 -19.68 6.22 -13.37
CA GLN A 156 -18.85 5.73 -14.46
C GLN A 156 -18.35 6.89 -15.33
N SER A 157 -19.25 7.81 -15.75
CA SER A 157 -18.87 8.95 -16.59
C SER A 157 -17.83 9.87 -15.90
N ILE A 158 -17.97 10.08 -14.60
CA ILE A 158 -17.00 10.85 -13.81
C ILE A 158 -15.64 10.11 -13.74
N MET A 159 -15.67 8.78 -13.58
CA MET A 159 -14.46 7.97 -13.51
C MET A 159 -13.80 7.78 -14.87
N ASP A 160 -14.54 7.78 -15.96
CA ASP A 160 -13.96 7.73 -17.32
C ASP A 160 -13.00 8.90 -17.55
N VAL A 161 -13.41 10.12 -17.18
CA VAL A 161 -12.54 11.31 -17.24
C VAL A 161 -11.35 11.19 -16.29
N HIS A 162 -11.58 10.72 -15.05
CA HIS A 162 -10.53 10.53 -14.06
C HIS A 162 -9.46 9.54 -14.55
N ILE A 163 -9.87 8.43 -15.15
CA ILE A 163 -8.99 7.40 -15.69
C ILE A 163 -8.24 7.93 -16.93
N GLU A 164 -8.93 8.67 -17.80
CA GLU A 164 -8.29 9.31 -18.97
C GLU A 164 -7.16 10.25 -18.54
N VAL A 165 -7.40 11.07 -17.52
CA VAL A 165 -6.37 11.95 -16.94
C VAL A 165 -5.22 11.12 -16.34
N GLY A 166 -5.52 10.06 -15.58
CA GLY A 166 -4.50 9.17 -15.01
C GLY A 166 -3.60 8.53 -16.08
N ASN A 167 -4.18 8.12 -17.21
CA ASN A 167 -3.45 7.48 -18.29
C ASN A 167 -2.46 8.40 -19.04
N LYS A 168 -2.52 9.71 -18.80
CA LYS A 168 -1.53 10.67 -19.33
C LYS A 168 -0.17 10.59 -18.62
N PHE A 169 -0.10 9.88 -17.49
CA PHE A 169 1.10 9.73 -16.65
C PHE A 169 1.56 8.27 -16.56
N PRO A 170 2.04 7.66 -17.64
CA PRO A 170 2.41 6.24 -17.69
C PRO A 170 3.64 5.89 -16.82
N SER A 171 4.40 6.90 -16.40
CA SER A 171 5.53 6.75 -15.44
C SER A 171 5.06 6.46 -14.01
N VAL A 172 3.77 6.68 -13.71
CA VAL A 172 3.18 6.49 -12.37
C VAL A 172 2.26 5.27 -12.38
N LYS A 173 2.67 4.21 -11.68
CA LYS A 173 1.86 2.99 -11.53
C LYS A 173 0.98 3.10 -10.28
N LEU A 174 -0.33 2.99 -10.45
CA LEU A 174 -1.30 3.00 -9.37
C LEU A 174 -1.64 1.58 -8.92
N ASN A 175 -1.56 1.33 -7.61
CA ASN A 175 -2.12 0.17 -6.94
C ASN A 175 -3.23 0.63 -5.99
N THR A 176 -4.49 0.40 -6.35
CA THR A 176 -5.64 0.69 -5.51
C THR A 176 -6.09 -0.56 -4.79
N THR A 177 -6.21 -0.48 -3.47
CA THR A 177 -6.72 -1.56 -2.62
C THR A 177 -7.93 -1.11 -1.82
N TYR A 178 -8.76 -2.06 -1.39
CA TYR A 178 -10.08 -1.83 -0.80
C TYR A 178 -10.08 -2.21 0.67
N SER A 179 -10.59 -1.32 1.51
CA SER A 179 -10.60 -1.48 2.98
C SER A 179 -11.99 -1.41 3.61
N PHE A 180 -13.05 -1.29 2.83
CA PHE A 180 -14.42 -1.12 3.31
C PHE A 180 -14.78 -2.11 4.43
N GLY A 181 -15.02 -1.58 5.65
CA GLY A 181 -15.37 -2.38 6.81
C GLY A 181 -14.23 -3.20 7.40
N MET A 182 -13.02 -3.14 6.83
CA MET A 182 -11.82 -3.80 7.35
C MET A 182 -10.95 -2.86 8.16
N ASP A 183 -10.97 -1.57 7.81
CA ASP A 183 -10.17 -0.53 8.43
C ASP A 183 -10.93 0.81 8.33
N ASP A 184 -10.39 1.90 8.86
CA ASP A 184 -11.05 3.21 8.96
C ASP A 184 -11.21 3.94 7.61
N GLN A 185 -10.42 3.58 6.61
CA GLN A 185 -10.51 4.10 5.25
C GLN A 185 -11.32 3.15 4.34
N GLU A 186 -11.75 3.67 3.19
CA GLU A 186 -12.43 2.87 2.15
C GLU A 186 -11.43 2.25 1.17
N PHE A 187 -10.33 2.98 0.91
CA PHE A 187 -9.27 2.54 0.01
C PHE A 187 -7.90 2.87 0.62
N VAL A 188 -6.90 2.12 0.20
CA VAL A 188 -5.51 2.56 0.27
C VAL A 188 -4.99 2.65 -1.16
N VAL A 189 -4.47 3.82 -1.52
CA VAL A 189 -3.87 4.06 -2.83
C VAL A 189 -2.36 4.15 -2.67
N ALA A 190 -1.64 3.44 -3.55
CA ALA A 190 -0.19 3.36 -3.53
C ALA A 190 0.33 3.59 -4.95
N PHE A 191 1.05 4.68 -5.16
CA PHE A 191 1.60 5.10 -6.44
C PHE A 191 3.10 4.86 -6.47
N GLU A 192 3.54 4.03 -7.42
CA GLU A 192 4.95 3.73 -7.64
C GLU A 192 5.48 4.54 -8.83
N THR A 193 6.62 5.22 -8.67
CA THR A 193 7.27 5.96 -9.75
C THR A 193 8.77 6.17 -9.48
N ASP A 194 9.55 6.40 -10.55
CA ASP A 194 10.92 6.91 -10.46
C ASP A 194 10.95 8.44 -10.63
N GLU A 195 9.82 9.05 -11.05
CA GLU A 195 9.68 10.47 -11.38
C GLU A 195 8.67 11.17 -10.45
N PRO A 196 9.08 11.64 -9.27
CA PRO A 196 8.18 12.29 -8.30
C PRO A 196 7.42 13.51 -8.86
N LYS A 197 8.02 14.22 -9.83
CA LYS A 197 7.37 15.36 -10.51
C LYS A 197 6.10 14.93 -11.23
N ASP A 198 6.14 13.78 -11.92
CA ASP A 198 4.99 13.27 -12.67
C ASP A 198 3.84 12.88 -11.71
N PHE A 199 4.18 12.41 -10.50
CA PHE A 199 3.17 12.17 -9.47
C PHE A 199 2.52 13.46 -8.97
N VAL A 200 3.28 14.53 -8.77
CA VAL A 200 2.74 15.85 -8.39
C VAL A 200 1.80 16.36 -9.49
N ASP A 201 2.24 16.33 -10.74
CA ASP A 201 1.46 16.80 -11.89
C ASP A 201 0.18 15.96 -12.10
N LEU A 202 0.29 14.62 -11.91
CA LEU A 202 -0.86 13.70 -11.90
C LEU A 202 -1.88 14.12 -10.84
N VAL A 203 -1.46 14.29 -9.59
CA VAL A 203 -2.39 14.64 -8.50
C VAL A 203 -3.01 16.00 -8.73
N MET A 204 -2.27 17.00 -9.19
CA MET A 204 -2.80 18.32 -9.56
C MET A 204 -3.89 18.18 -10.64
N SER A 205 -3.61 17.45 -11.73
CA SER A 205 -4.58 17.21 -12.80
C SER A 205 -5.82 16.46 -12.33
N LEU A 206 -5.66 15.47 -11.45
CA LEU A 206 -6.80 14.72 -10.88
C LEU A 206 -7.66 15.60 -9.96
N ARG A 207 -7.09 16.59 -9.27
CA ARG A 207 -7.84 17.55 -8.44
C ARG A 207 -8.79 18.42 -9.26
N GLU A 208 -8.49 18.66 -10.52
CA GLU A 208 -9.32 19.43 -11.44
C GLU A 208 -10.49 18.59 -12.01
N THR A 209 -10.49 17.28 -11.81
CA THR A 209 -11.59 16.42 -12.28
C THR A 209 -12.80 16.44 -11.34
N GLN A 210 -13.99 16.18 -11.86
CA GLN A 210 -15.23 16.13 -11.07
C GLN A 210 -15.17 15.10 -9.93
N SER A 211 -14.38 14.04 -10.07
CA SER A 211 -14.25 13.00 -9.03
C SER A 211 -13.67 13.53 -7.72
N SER A 212 -12.87 14.60 -7.78
CA SER A 212 -12.25 15.23 -6.61
C SER A 212 -13.27 15.86 -5.66
N LYS A 213 -14.40 16.36 -6.19
CA LYS A 213 -15.52 16.90 -5.39
C LYS A 213 -16.04 15.91 -4.35
N TYR A 214 -15.93 14.64 -4.63
CA TYR A 214 -16.40 13.56 -3.77
C TYR A 214 -15.30 12.94 -2.90
N THR A 215 -14.15 13.57 -2.78
CA THR A 215 -13.10 13.14 -1.85
C THR A 215 -13.37 13.75 -0.48
N LEU A 216 -13.58 12.89 0.53
CA LEU A 216 -13.74 13.30 1.92
C LEU A 216 -12.38 13.43 2.61
N ARG A 217 -11.50 12.44 2.40
CA ARG A 217 -10.18 12.38 3.04
C ARG A 217 -9.19 11.62 2.14
N ASP A 218 -7.99 12.15 2.02
CA ASP A 218 -6.86 11.54 1.33
C ASP A 218 -5.53 11.80 2.08
N THR A 219 -5.61 11.82 3.38
CA THR A 219 -4.49 12.07 4.31
C THR A 219 -4.50 11.07 5.47
N PRO A 220 -3.33 10.81 6.12
CA PRO A 220 -1.99 11.34 5.84
C PRO A 220 -1.36 10.75 4.56
N ILE A 221 -0.53 11.52 3.86
CA ILE A 221 0.21 11.08 2.67
C ILE A 221 1.65 10.76 3.10
N PHE A 222 2.15 9.61 2.69
CA PHE A 222 3.52 9.16 2.97
C PHE A 222 4.31 9.06 1.67
N THR A 223 5.44 9.78 1.61
CA THR A 223 6.47 9.59 0.60
C THR A 223 7.48 8.59 1.14
N CYS A 224 7.64 7.46 0.44
CA CYS A 224 8.49 6.36 0.85
C CYS A 224 9.54 6.08 -0.22
N VAL A 225 10.78 5.83 0.19
CA VAL A 225 11.88 5.48 -0.72
C VAL A 225 12.21 4.01 -0.56
N GLN A 226 12.05 3.23 -1.64
CA GLN A 226 12.36 1.82 -1.64
C GLN A 226 13.86 1.58 -1.50
N MET A 227 14.24 0.76 -0.57
CA MET A 227 15.60 0.26 -0.41
C MET A 227 15.63 -1.05 0.38
N PRO A 228 16.68 -1.85 0.28
CA PRO A 228 16.87 -3.04 1.11
C PRO A 228 16.77 -2.70 2.61
N MET A 229 16.18 -3.60 3.41
CA MET A 229 16.01 -3.36 4.85
C MET A 229 17.33 -3.05 5.57
N ALA A 230 18.43 -3.67 5.15
CA ALA A 230 19.75 -3.37 5.72
C ALA A 230 20.14 -1.89 5.55
N GLU A 231 19.86 -1.30 4.37
CA GLU A 231 20.12 0.12 4.11
C GLU A 231 19.16 1.03 4.88
N VAL A 232 17.87 0.61 5.06
CA VAL A 232 16.93 1.33 5.92
C VAL A 232 17.45 1.42 7.35
N LEU A 233 17.95 0.30 7.90
CA LEU A 233 18.48 0.24 9.25
C LEU A 233 19.75 1.09 9.41
N ASP A 234 20.65 1.07 8.42
CA ASP A 234 21.88 1.89 8.41
C ASP A 234 21.56 3.40 8.48
N GLN A 235 20.48 3.84 7.86
CA GLN A 235 20.01 5.24 7.96
C GLN A 235 19.47 5.62 9.35
N LEU A 236 19.05 4.65 10.16
CA LEU A 236 18.39 4.88 11.44
C LEU A 236 19.35 4.89 12.63
N PHE A 237 20.50 4.22 12.52
CA PHE A 237 21.47 3.96 13.60
C PHE A 237 22.64 4.93 13.57
#